data_57192c64353208688d3dea3a79b99b63
#
_entry.id   57192c64353208688d3dea3a79b99b63
#
_cell.length_a   1.000
_cell.length_b   1.000
_cell.length_c   1.000
_cell.angle_alpha   90.00
_cell.angle_beta   90.00
_cell.angle_gamma   90.00
#
_symmetry.space_group_name_H-M   'P 1'
#
loop_
_entity.id
_entity.type
_entity.pdbx_description
1 polymer ?
#
loop_
_entity_poly.entity_id
_entity_poly.type
_entity_poly.pdbx_seq_one_letter_code
_entity_poly.pdbx_strand_id
1 'polypeptide(L)'
;MGKGIQGAVLKGLGAREQVLTVTGREYRADHFVRVFLHSDTLLAPGGEAPGNWVRAWFPDPGGGAKQFQRGYTLVEADPGTGEFAIDFAIHHPIGPAAYWATTCEPGDQIVAMRFGEEPFELLDPAPAGYLFLGDLASYPAIHALASSIPPEHPVVVYL
;
A
#
# COMPACT_ATOMS: atom_id res chain seq x y z
N MET A 1 6.67 -21.90 4.18
CA MET A 1 5.69 -20.82 3.97
C MET A 1 5.51 -20.58 2.48
N GLY A 2 4.31 -20.81 1.96
CA GLY A 2 4.07 -20.90 0.51
C GLY A 2 3.66 -19.58 -0.13
N LYS A 3 4.63 -18.74 -0.53
CA LYS A 3 4.38 -17.54 -1.37
C LYS A 3 4.10 -17.89 -2.84
N GLY A 4 4.09 -19.20 -3.17
CA GLY A 4 3.84 -19.70 -4.51
C GLY A 4 4.84 -19.24 -5.58
N ILE A 5 4.50 -19.47 -6.84
CA ILE A 5 5.34 -19.11 -8.01
C ILE A 5 5.59 -17.59 -8.06
N GLN A 6 4.63 -16.76 -7.64
CA GLN A 6 4.76 -15.29 -7.67
C GLN A 6 5.91 -14.78 -6.79
N GLY A 7 6.06 -15.30 -5.55
CA GLY A 7 7.16 -14.92 -4.67
C GLY A 7 8.53 -15.37 -5.21
N ALA A 8 8.60 -16.53 -5.86
CA ALA A 8 9.83 -17.05 -6.46
C ALA A 8 10.27 -16.21 -7.67
N VAL A 9 9.33 -15.80 -8.54
CA VAL A 9 9.60 -14.94 -9.70
C VAL A 9 10.14 -13.58 -9.26
N LEU A 10 9.50 -12.93 -8.29
CA LEU A 10 9.94 -11.62 -7.79
C LEU A 10 11.33 -11.67 -7.15
N LYS A 11 11.65 -12.71 -6.40
CA LYS A 11 13.00 -12.94 -5.87
C LYS A 11 14.04 -13.14 -6.97
N GLY A 12 13.68 -13.90 -8.01
CA GLY A 12 14.54 -14.09 -9.20
C GLY A 12 14.82 -12.80 -9.96
N LEU A 13 13.95 -11.80 -9.86
CA LEU A 13 14.10 -10.46 -10.44
C LEU A 13 14.81 -9.47 -9.49
N GLY A 14 15.32 -9.92 -8.35
CA GLY A 14 16.10 -9.10 -7.42
C GLY A 14 15.29 -8.37 -6.34
N ALA A 15 13.97 -8.58 -6.28
CA ALA A 15 13.15 -8.01 -5.21
C ALA A 15 13.53 -8.60 -3.85
N ARG A 16 13.78 -7.73 -2.87
CA ARG A 16 14.11 -8.13 -1.50
C ARG A 16 12.86 -8.16 -0.63
N GLU A 17 12.78 -9.17 0.22
CA GLU A 17 11.74 -9.23 1.25
C GLU A 17 12.06 -8.23 2.36
N GLN A 18 11.06 -7.44 2.72
CA GLN A 18 11.09 -6.48 3.82
C GLN A 18 10.06 -6.92 4.87
N VAL A 19 10.45 -6.89 6.12
CA VAL A 19 9.53 -7.17 7.23
C VAL A 19 8.80 -5.89 7.60
N LEU A 20 7.49 -5.97 7.70
CA LEU A 20 6.61 -4.91 8.16
C LEU A 20 6.04 -5.32 9.51
N THR A 21 6.28 -4.52 10.54
CA THR A 21 5.76 -4.75 11.90
C THR A 21 4.61 -3.79 12.19
N VAL A 22 3.49 -4.32 12.64
CA VAL A 22 2.33 -3.51 13.04
C VAL A 22 2.67 -2.71 14.29
N THR A 23 2.42 -1.40 14.26
CA THR A 23 2.52 -0.51 15.42
C THR A 23 1.15 -0.09 15.97
N GLY A 24 0.10 -0.17 15.12
CA GLY A 24 -1.26 0.12 15.52
C GLY A 24 -2.25 -0.04 14.37
N ARG A 25 -3.53 0.13 14.68
CA ARG A 25 -4.59 0.23 13.67
C ARG A 25 -5.73 1.11 14.15
N GLU A 26 -6.46 1.69 13.19
CA GLU A 26 -7.67 2.46 13.47
C GLU A 26 -8.70 2.33 12.34
N TYR A 27 -9.97 2.45 12.68
CA TYR A 27 -11.05 2.58 11.70
C TYR A 27 -11.19 4.05 11.31
N ARG A 28 -10.97 4.36 10.03
CA ARG A 28 -11.22 5.70 9.45
C ARG A 28 -12.67 5.88 9.06
N ALA A 29 -13.35 4.78 8.73
CA ALA A 29 -14.78 4.68 8.44
C ALA A 29 -15.22 3.21 8.61
N ASP A 30 -16.53 2.93 8.52
CA ASP A 30 -17.10 1.58 8.72
C ASP A 30 -16.46 0.52 7.83
N HIS A 31 -16.04 0.92 6.62
CA HIS A 31 -15.44 0.02 5.62
C HIS A 31 -14.01 0.40 5.26
N PHE A 32 -13.30 1.11 6.15
CA PHE A 32 -11.95 1.58 5.87
C PHE A 32 -11.07 1.54 7.11
N VAL A 33 -10.05 0.67 7.10
CA VAL A 33 -9.12 0.47 8.21
C VAL A 33 -7.74 0.93 7.79
N ARG A 34 -7.10 1.76 8.61
CA ARG A 34 -5.68 2.11 8.52
C ARG A 34 -4.89 1.25 9.47
N VAL A 35 -3.84 0.60 8.96
CA VAL A 35 -2.84 -0.11 9.76
C VAL A 35 -1.54 0.66 9.71
N PHE A 36 -1.02 1.03 10.89
CA PHE A 36 0.28 1.66 11.07
C PHE A 36 1.35 0.59 11.14
N LEU A 37 2.46 0.82 10.46
CA LEU A 37 3.51 -0.14 10.23
C LEU A 37 4.88 0.52 10.39
N HIS A 38 5.86 -0.27 10.77
CA HIS A 38 7.27 0.10 10.79
C HIS A 38 8.10 -0.90 9.99
N SER A 39 9.13 -0.39 9.30
CA SER A 39 10.16 -1.21 8.67
C SER A 39 11.47 -0.44 8.61
N ASP A 40 12.57 -1.09 9.04
CA ASP A 40 13.92 -0.50 9.02
C ASP A 40 14.47 -0.29 7.60
N THR A 41 13.91 -0.98 6.60
CA THR A 41 14.58 -1.13 5.30
C THR A 41 13.66 -0.94 4.09
N LEU A 42 12.36 -0.74 4.30
CA LEU A 42 11.39 -0.61 3.20
C LEU A 42 11.44 0.76 2.52
N LEU A 43 11.43 1.83 3.34
CA LEU A 43 11.25 3.18 2.82
C LEU A 43 12.51 3.70 2.13
N ALA A 44 12.33 4.47 1.06
CA ALA A 44 13.43 5.10 0.35
C ALA A 44 14.04 6.22 1.20
N PRO A 45 15.38 6.29 1.35
CA PRO A 45 16.03 7.32 2.18
C PRO A 45 15.73 8.76 1.76
N GLY A 46 15.37 8.99 0.48
CA GLY A 46 15.02 10.30 -0.06
C GLY A 46 13.55 10.68 0.05
N GLY A 47 12.74 9.83 0.67
CA GLY A 47 11.28 9.96 0.75
C GLY A 47 10.54 9.12 -0.30
N GLU A 48 9.25 9.01 -0.13
CA GLU A 48 8.37 8.26 -1.01
C GLU A 48 7.76 9.16 -2.08
N ALA A 49 7.82 8.73 -3.34
CA ALA A 49 7.09 9.41 -4.40
C ALA A 49 5.57 9.20 -4.19
N PRO A 50 4.73 10.19 -4.59
CA PRO A 50 3.28 10.05 -4.52
C PRO A 50 2.80 8.78 -5.22
N GLY A 51 1.96 8.00 -4.56
CA GLY A 51 1.42 6.77 -5.10
C GLY A 51 2.35 5.54 -5.02
N ASN A 52 3.54 5.65 -4.45
CA ASN A 52 4.41 4.49 -4.22
C ASN A 52 3.68 3.39 -3.45
N TRP A 53 3.97 2.15 -3.82
CA TRP A 53 3.23 1.00 -3.34
C TRP A 53 4.12 -0.22 -3.13
N VAL A 54 3.60 -1.20 -2.40
CA VAL A 54 4.28 -2.46 -2.10
C VAL A 54 3.42 -3.66 -2.44
N ARG A 55 4.05 -4.80 -2.67
CA ARG A 55 3.40 -6.11 -2.73
C ARG A 55 3.55 -6.77 -1.37
N ALA A 56 2.46 -6.85 -0.61
CA ALA A 56 2.44 -7.47 0.70
C ALA A 56 1.80 -8.88 0.64
N TRP A 57 2.25 -9.79 1.51
CA TRP A 57 1.75 -11.15 1.62
C TRP A 57 1.00 -11.34 2.93
N PHE A 58 -0.24 -11.73 2.83
CA PHE A 58 -1.15 -11.92 3.96
C PHE A 58 -1.37 -13.40 4.23
N PRO A 59 -1.44 -13.80 5.52
CA PRO A 59 -1.70 -15.19 5.89
C PRO A 59 -3.09 -15.64 5.43
N ASP A 60 -3.25 -16.95 5.32
CA ASP A 60 -4.55 -17.58 5.06
C ASP A 60 -5.44 -17.44 6.32
N PRO A 61 -6.61 -16.80 6.21
CA PRO A 61 -7.56 -16.72 7.33
C PRO A 61 -8.00 -18.09 7.86
N GLY A 62 -7.95 -19.12 7.04
CA GLY A 62 -8.22 -20.51 7.42
C GLY A 62 -7.07 -21.22 8.15
N GLY A 63 -5.95 -20.52 8.43
CA GLY A 63 -4.78 -21.09 9.12
C GLY A 63 -3.91 -21.98 8.23
N GLY A 64 -4.15 -22.02 6.92
CA GLY A 64 -3.34 -22.76 5.96
C GLY A 64 -1.95 -22.13 5.75
N ALA A 65 -1.03 -22.90 5.15
CA ALA A 65 0.34 -22.42 4.85
C ALA A 65 0.41 -21.44 3.67
N LYS A 66 -0.68 -21.27 2.93
CA LYS A 66 -0.75 -20.36 1.77
C LYS A 66 -0.68 -18.91 2.22
N GLN A 67 -0.03 -18.08 1.41
CA GLN A 67 -0.05 -16.62 1.56
C GLN A 67 -0.66 -15.98 0.32
N PHE A 68 -1.37 -14.89 0.52
CA PHE A 68 -2.07 -14.14 -0.52
C PHE A 68 -1.38 -12.80 -0.74
N GLN A 69 -0.94 -12.55 -1.96
CA GLN A 69 -0.33 -11.29 -2.34
C GLN A 69 -1.38 -10.24 -2.70
N ARG A 70 -1.17 -9.00 -2.23
CA ARG A 70 -1.91 -7.81 -2.66
C ARG A 70 -0.98 -6.61 -2.78
N GLY A 71 -1.33 -5.67 -3.67
CA GLY A 71 -0.67 -4.37 -3.79
C GLY A 71 -1.33 -3.34 -2.88
N TYR A 72 -0.52 -2.51 -2.22
CA TYR A 72 -1.00 -1.43 -1.34
C TYR A 72 -0.12 -0.20 -1.48
N THR A 73 -0.77 0.96 -1.54
CA THR A 73 -0.10 2.26 -1.53
C THR A 73 0.44 2.56 -0.13
N LEU A 74 1.65 3.11 -0.07
CA LEU A 74 2.23 3.65 1.15
C LEU A 74 1.59 4.99 1.48
N VAL A 75 1.15 5.15 2.72
CA VAL A 75 0.47 6.35 3.22
C VAL A 75 1.27 6.89 4.41
N GLU A 76 1.42 8.20 4.50
CA GLU A 76 2.10 8.88 5.62
C GLU A 76 3.50 8.30 5.91
N ALA A 77 4.27 8.01 4.86
CA ALA A 77 5.57 7.40 4.98
C ALA A 77 6.64 8.41 5.45
N ASP A 78 7.31 8.09 6.55
CA ASP A 78 8.43 8.84 7.10
C ASP A 78 9.72 8.00 7.07
N PRO A 79 10.63 8.23 6.10
CA PRO A 79 11.89 7.50 6.04
C PRO A 79 12.82 7.76 7.23
N GLY A 80 12.64 8.86 7.97
CA GLY A 80 13.44 9.19 9.14
C GLY A 80 13.18 8.27 10.32
N THR A 81 11.93 7.80 10.45
CA THR A 81 11.50 6.89 11.52
C THR A 81 11.27 5.46 11.04
N GLY A 82 11.14 5.24 9.74
CA GLY A 82 10.72 3.97 9.16
C GLY A 82 9.23 3.67 9.32
N GLU A 83 8.45 4.65 9.77
CA GLU A 83 7.00 4.52 9.98
C GLU A 83 6.21 4.88 8.71
N PHE A 84 5.11 4.19 8.50
CA PHE A 84 4.15 4.42 7.42
C PHE A 84 2.82 3.76 7.75
N ALA A 85 1.83 4.00 6.91
CA ALA A 85 0.55 3.32 7.02
C ALA A 85 0.12 2.68 5.69
N ILE A 86 -0.81 1.75 5.80
CA ILE A 86 -1.54 1.16 4.68
C ILE A 86 -3.03 1.24 4.99
N ASP A 87 -3.80 1.68 4.01
CA ASP A 87 -5.26 1.75 4.08
C ASP A 87 -5.90 0.53 3.40
N PHE A 88 -6.85 -0.08 4.10
CA PHE A 88 -7.56 -1.27 3.65
C PHE A 88 -9.04 -0.98 3.47
N ALA A 89 -9.54 -1.14 2.25
CA ALA A 89 -10.97 -1.18 1.99
C ALA A 89 -11.54 -2.53 2.46
N ILE A 90 -12.59 -2.48 3.26
CA ILE A 90 -13.27 -3.67 3.80
C ILE A 90 -14.53 -3.92 2.98
N HIS A 91 -14.57 -5.06 2.32
CA HIS A 91 -15.71 -5.48 1.48
C HIS A 91 -16.19 -6.88 1.87
N HIS A 92 -17.39 -7.22 1.48
CA HIS A 92 -17.94 -8.56 1.67
C HIS A 92 -18.11 -9.28 0.33
N PRO A 93 -17.73 -10.57 0.23
CA PRO A 93 -17.05 -11.37 1.27
C PRO A 93 -15.66 -10.82 1.60
N ILE A 94 -15.25 -10.95 2.87
CA ILE A 94 -13.97 -10.43 3.33
C ILE A 94 -12.80 -11.22 2.73
N GLY A 95 -11.83 -10.52 2.15
CA GLY A 95 -10.61 -11.12 1.62
C GLY A 95 -9.50 -11.28 2.67
N PRO A 96 -8.45 -12.06 2.39
CA PRO A 96 -7.37 -12.34 3.35
C PRO A 96 -6.69 -11.08 3.90
N ALA A 97 -6.43 -10.08 3.06
CA ALA A 97 -5.79 -8.84 3.49
C ALA A 97 -6.71 -7.99 4.38
N ALA A 98 -7.98 -7.85 4.00
CA ALA A 98 -8.96 -7.13 4.81
C ALA A 98 -9.23 -7.85 6.14
N TYR A 99 -9.30 -9.18 6.14
CA TYR A 99 -9.37 -9.96 7.37
C TYR A 99 -8.18 -9.69 8.29
N TRP A 100 -6.96 -9.78 7.75
CA TRP A 100 -5.75 -9.48 8.52
C TRP A 100 -5.78 -8.05 9.08
N ALA A 101 -6.12 -7.05 8.28
CA ALA A 101 -6.17 -5.65 8.70
C ALA A 101 -7.17 -5.40 9.85
N THR A 102 -8.26 -6.19 9.91
CA THR A 102 -9.26 -6.07 10.98
C THR A 102 -8.89 -6.85 12.25
N THR A 103 -7.90 -7.73 12.20
CA THR A 103 -7.55 -8.64 13.31
C THR A 103 -6.13 -8.48 13.83
N CYS A 104 -5.22 -7.85 13.06
CA CYS A 104 -3.83 -7.70 13.47
C CYS A 104 -3.68 -6.84 14.74
N GLU A 105 -2.65 -7.14 15.51
CA GLU A 105 -2.32 -6.45 16.75
C GLU A 105 -0.88 -5.89 16.68
N PRO A 106 -0.53 -4.86 17.48
CA PRO A 106 0.84 -4.37 17.56
C PRO A 106 1.84 -5.49 17.82
N GLY A 107 2.91 -5.53 17.01
CA GLY A 107 3.93 -6.58 17.03
C GLY A 107 3.71 -7.69 15.98
N ASP A 108 2.53 -7.79 15.38
CA ASP A 108 2.31 -8.70 14.26
C ASP A 108 3.16 -8.32 13.06
N GLN A 109 3.56 -9.32 12.26
CA GLN A 109 4.44 -9.11 11.13
C GLN A 109 3.89 -9.71 9.84
N ILE A 110 4.07 -8.98 8.75
CA ILE A 110 3.92 -9.47 7.38
C ILE A 110 5.18 -9.16 6.58
N VAL A 111 5.26 -9.73 5.39
CA VAL A 111 6.37 -9.47 4.47
C VAL A 111 5.86 -8.71 3.27
N ALA A 112 6.65 -7.73 2.81
CA ALA A 112 6.39 -7.02 1.56
C ALA A 112 7.63 -6.99 0.66
N MET A 113 7.42 -6.64 -0.59
CA MET A 113 8.47 -6.38 -1.59
C MET A 113 8.11 -5.13 -2.38
N ARG A 114 9.12 -4.33 -2.69
CA ARG A 114 9.04 -3.26 -3.69
C ARG A 114 9.53 -3.81 -5.02
N PHE A 115 8.79 -3.59 -6.08
CA PHE A 115 9.19 -3.97 -7.43
C PHE A 115 8.30 -3.32 -8.48
N GLY A 116 8.92 -2.77 -9.54
CA GLY A 116 8.22 -2.21 -10.69
C GLY A 116 7.54 -0.87 -10.39
N GLU A 117 8.15 -0.07 -9.53
CA GLU A 117 7.68 1.29 -9.25
C GLU A 117 8.10 2.23 -10.36
N GLU A 118 7.15 3.01 -10.84
CA GLU A 118 7.40 4.15 -11.72
C GLU A 118 6.95 5.41 -10.97
N PRO A 119 7.84 6.41 -10.79
CA PRO A 119 7.46 7.65 -10.15
C PRO A 119 6.38 8.35 -10.98
N PHE A 120 5.40 8.94 -10.29
CA PHE A 120 4.45 9.82 -10.94
C PHE A 120 5.13 11.11 -11.34
N GLU A 121 5.06 11.43 -12.63
CA GLU A 121 5.57 12.68 -13.19
C GLU A 121 4.44 13.49 -13.78
N LEU A 122 4.45 14.80 -13.50
CA LEU A 122 3.52 15.72 -14.13
C LEU A 122 3.90 15.89 -15.61
N LEU A 123 2.87 15.94 -16.46
CA LEU A 123 3.08 16.14 -17.89
C LEU A 123 3.59 17.56 -18.19
N ASP A 124 4.51 17.67 -19.14
CA ASP A 124 4.97 18.94 -19.71
C ASP A 124 4.79 18.89 -21.23
N PRO A 125 3.96 19.79 -21.85
CA PRO A 125 3.18 20.84 -21.18
C PRO A 125 2.05 20.28 -20.31
N ALA A 126 1.72 21.01 -19.24
CA ALA A 126 0.65 20.64 -18.32
C ALA A 126 -0.70 20.52 -19.05
N PRO A 127 -1.52 19.50 -18.76
CA PRO A 127 -2.85 19.36 -19.34
C PRO A 127 -3.83 20.41 -18.80
N ALA A 128 -4.98 20.54 -19.46
CA ALA A 128 -6.04 21.44 -19.00
C ALA A 128 -6.63 21.08 -17.64
N GLY A 129 -6.43 19.83 -17.17
CA GLY A 129 -6.83 19.32 -15.87
C GLY A 129 -6.59 17.82 -15.76
N TYR A 130 -6.84 17.28 -14.58
CA TYR A 130 -6.62 15.87 -14.25
C TYR A 130 -7.93 15.21 -13.85
N LEU A 131 -8.16 14.01 -14.33
CA LEU A 131 -9.33 13.19 -13.99
C LEU A 131 -8.85 11.87 -13.40
N PHE A 132 -9.27 11.58 -12.17
CA PHE A 132 -9.06 10.30 -11.50
C PHE A 132 -10.37 9.53 -11.41
N LEU A 133 -10.32 8.25 -11.78
CA LEU A 133 -11.44 7.32 -11.67
C LEU A 133 -10.97 6.13 -10.86
N GLY A 134 -11.72 5.74 -9.86
CA GLY A 134 -11.35 4.60 -9.02
C GLY A 134 -12.48 4.12 -8.12
N ASP A 135 -12.07 3.28 -7.20
CA ASP A 135 -12.91 2.75 -6.13
C ASP A 135 -12.24 3.02 -4.76
N LEU A 136 -12.87 2.54 -3.69
CA LEU A 136 -12.35 2.72 -2.35
C LEU A 136 -10.95 2.08 -2.14
N ALA A 137 -10.62 1.02 -2.89
CA ALA A 137 -9.31 0.39 -2.79
C ALA A 137 -8.20 1.20 -3.47
N SER A 138 -8.54 1.99 -4.49
CA SER A 138 -7.61 2.90 -5.20
C SER A 138 -7.52 4.30 -4.56
N TYR A 139 -8.40 4.61 -3.61
CA TYR A 139 -8.44 5.93 -2.96
C TYR A 139 -7.09 6.41 -2.42
N PRO A 140 -6.27 5.59 -1.72
CA PRO A 140 -4.98 6.06 -1.20
C PRO A 140 -4.01 6.52 -2.29
N ALA A 141 -3.96 5.81 -3.42
CA ALA A 141 -3.15 6.21 -4.56
C ALA A 141 -3.70 7.50 -5.21
N ILE A 142 -5.01 7.55 -5.46
CA ILE A 142 -5.67 8.73 -6.04
C ILE A 142 -5.44 9.96 -5.14
N HIS A 143 -5.59 9.82 -3.83
CA HIS A 143 -5.36 10.90 -2.88
C HIS A 143 -3.90 11.40 -2.94
N ALA A 144 -2.93 10.50 -2.92
CA ALA A 144 -1.51 10.87 -2.98
C ALA A 144 -1.15 11.60 -4.30
N LEU A 145 -1.63 11.07 -5.43
CA LEU A 145 -1.38 11.64 -6.74
C LEU A 145 -2.09 12.99 -6.92
N ALA A 146 -3.37 13.08 -6.56
CA ALA A 146 -4.15 14.31 -6.66
C ALA A 146 -3.56 15.43 -5.79
N SER A 147 -3.07 15.09 -4.59
CA SER A 147 -2.44 16.03 -3.66
C SER A 147 -1.07 16.55 -4.15
N SER A 148 -0.44 15.85 -5.09
CA SER A 148 0.84 16.28 -5.69
C SER A 148 0.67 17.22 -6.90
N ILE A 149 -0.57 17.40 -7.40
CA ILE A 149 -0.86 18.29 -8.51
C ILE A 149 -0.90 19.74 -8.00
N PRO A 150 -0.20 20.67 -8.66
CA PRO A 150 -0.25 22.08 -8.28
C PRO A 150 -1.68 22.63 -8.29
N PRO A 151 -2.04 23.52 -7.34
CA PRO A 151 -3.42 23.95 -7.12
C PRO A 151 -4.04 24.76 -8.27
N GLU A 152 -3.22 25.24 -9.19
CA GLU A 152 -3.66 25.94 -10.40
C GLU A 152 -4.28 25.01 -11.45
N HIS A 153 -4.09 23.70 -11.32
CA HIS A 153 -4.67 22.73 -12.25
C HIS A 153 -5.96 22.13 -11.71
N PRO A 154 -7.05 22.14 -12.49
CA PRO A 154 -8.29 21.48 -12.08
C PRO A 154 -8.08 19.97 -11.87
N VAL A 155 -8.60 19.46 -10.76
CA VAL A 155 -8.61 18.02 -10.44
C VAL A 155 -10.04 17.57 -10.19
N VAL A 156 -10.46 16.51 -10.86
CA VAL A 156 -11.76 15.86 -10.66
C VAL A 156 -11.54 14.42 -10.26
N VAL A 157 -12.22 13.96 -9.22
CA VAL A 157 -12.14 12.59 -8.71
C VAL A 157 -13.53 11.98 -8.66
N TYR A 158 -13.67 10.78 -9.23
CA TYR A 158 -14.84 9.91 -9.10
C TYR A 158 -14.42 8.61 -8.41
N LEU A 159 -15.09 8.30 -7.28
CA LEU A 159 -14.90 7.08 -6.48
C LEU A 159 -16.18 6.25 -6.44
#